data_ed45a65957792866e3e96e0dc0d38462
#
_entry.id   ed45a65957792866e3e96e0dc0d38462
#
_cell.length_a   1.000
_cell.length_b   1.000
_cell.length_c   1.000
_cell.angle_alpha   90.00
_cell.angle_beta   90.00
_cell.angle_gamma   90.00
#
_symmetry.space_group_name_H-M   'P 1'
#
loop_
_entity.id
_entity.type
_entity.pdbx_description
1 polymer ?
#
loop_
_entity_poly.entity_id
_entity_poly.type
_entity_poly.pdbx_seq_one_letter_code
_entity_poly.pdbx_strand_id
1 'polypeptide(L)'
;TSKVPLLGTIACGEPLLAEENLDGYVEMPENVHADFCLRCNGDSMVGARIKDGDVVFIRQQPEVENGEIAAVIIDDEATLKRVYLSADKIILQPENPRYEPFVYVGEELSQIRIIGKAVAFISWVE
;
A
#
# COMPACT_ATOMS: atom_id res chain seq x y z
N THR A 1 -5.57 -3.65 23.42
CA THR A 1 -5.32 -3.71 21.97
C THR A 1 -5.69 -2.38 21.31
N SER A 2 -4.89 -1.97 20.36
CA SER A 2 -5.14 -0.77 19.57
C SER A 2 -5.87 -1.13 18.28
N LYS A 3 -6.66 -0.19 17.79
CA LYS A 3 -7.32 -0.33 16.50
C LYS A 3 -6.73 0.69 15.55
N VAL A 4 -6.59 0.33 14.29
CA VAL A 4 -6.14 1.25 13.25
C VAL A 4 -7.19 1.30 12.15
N PRO A 5 -7.32 2.46 11.49
CA PRO A 5 -8.32 2.60 10.43
C PRO A 5 -7.98 1.77 9.20
N LEU A 6 -9.03 1.22 8.59
CA LEU A 6 -8.94 0.57 7.29
C LEU A 6 -9.42 1.59 6.26
N LEU A 7 -8.56 1.89 5.29
CA LEU A 7 -8.90 2.85 4.25
C LEU A 7 -9.64 2.15 3.11
N GLY A 8 -10.66 2.83 2.61
CA GLY A 8 -11.37 2.44 1.40
C GLY A 8 -10.94 3.30 0.23
N THR A 9 -11.93 3.92 -0.44
CA THR A 9 -11.67 4.85 -1.53
C THR A 9 -11.12 6.15 -0.97
N ILE A 10 -10.05 6.65 -1.55
CA ILE A 10 -9.39 7.87 -1.08
C ILE A 10 -9.95 9.07 -1.83
N ALA A 11 -10.52 10.03 -1.08
CA ALA A 11 -11.08 11.24 -1.66
C ALA A 11 -9.97 12.21 -2.07
N CYS A 12 -10.12 12.78 -3.24
CA CYS A 12 -9.17 13.76 -3.77
C CYS A 12 -9.20 15.04 -2.93
N GLY A 13 -8.03 15.55 -2.56
CA GLY A 13 -7.93 16.81 -1.82
C GLY A 13 -8.13 16.72 -0.32
N GLU A 14 -8.49 15.55 0.19
CA GLU A 14 -8.68 15.34 1.62
C GLU A 14 -7.43 14.75 2.27
N PRO A 15 -7.19 14.98 3.57
CA PRO A 15 -6.14 14.27 4.27
C PRO A 15 -6.35 12.76 4.18
N LEU A 16 -5.27 12.00 4.13
CA LEU A 16 -5.33 10.56 3.95
C LEU A 16 -6.25 9.86 4.95
N LEU A 17 -6.17 10.24 6.23
CA LEU A 17 -6.95 9.61 7.29
C LEU A 17 -8.26 10.34 7.59
N ALA A 18 -8.76 11.14 6.64
CA ALA A 18 -10.06 11.80 6.77
C ALA A 18 -11.18 10.77 6.86
N GLU A 19 -12.25 11.12 7.57
CA GLU A 19 -13.35 10.22 7.86
C GLU A 19 -13.96 9.59 6.60
N GLU A 20 -14.09 10.36 5.52
CA GLU A 20 -14.66 9.85 4.26
C GLU A 20 -13.82 8.80 3.60
N ASN A 21 -12.55 8.65 3.97
CA ASN A 21 -11.69 7.61 3.42
C ASN A 21 -11.74 6.32 4.23
N LEU A 22 -12.37 6.32 5.39
CA LEU A 22 -12.36 5.18 6.30
C LEU A 22 -13.43 4.16 5.95
N ASP A 23 -13.06 2.89 6.01
CA ASP A 23 -13.92 1.75 5.75
C ASP A 23 -13.90 0.80 6.95
N GLY A 24 -13.86 1.35 8.15
CA GLY A 24 -13.84 0.59 9.38
C GLY A 24 -12.50 0.63 10.09
N TYR A 25 -12.35 -0.25 11.06
CA TYR A 25 -11.15 -0.34 11.90
C TYR A 25 -10.75 -1.80 12.06
N VAL A 26 -9.46 -2.02 12.24
CA VAL A 26 -8.89 -3.36 12.41
C VAL A 26 -8.07 -3.37 13.70
N GLU A 27 -8.17 -4.45 14.48
CA GLU A 27 -7.34 -4.60 15.66
C GLU A 27 -5.90 -4.86 15.25
N MET A 28 -4.99 -4.11 15.86
CA MET A 28 -3.56 -4.21 15.56
C MET A 28 -2.90 -5.14 16.56
N PRO A 29 -2.12 -6.15 16.09
CA PRO A 29 -1.36 -7.01 17.01
C PRO A 29 -0.36 -6.19 17.83
N GLU A 30 -0.05 -6.67 19.03
CA GLU A 30 0.83 -5.95 19.98
C GLU A 30 2.18 -5.58 19.43
N ASN A 31 2.76 -6.45 18.61
CA ASN A 31 4.11 -6.23 18.07
C ASN A 31 4.13 -5.56 16.71
N VAL A 32 2.98 -5.06 16.26
CA VAL A 32 2.88 -4.34 14.99
C VAL A 32 2.65 -2.86 15.26
N HIS A 33 3.42 -2.01 14.58
CA HIS A 33 3.25 -0.57 14.66
C HIS A 33 2.87 -0.05 13.28
N ALA A 34 1.59 0.26 13.11
CA ALA A 34 1.04 0.74 11.85
C ALA A 34 0.09 1.89 12.11
N ASP A 35 -0.16 2.66 11.09
CA ASP A 35 -1.02 3.84 11.18
C ASP A 35 -2.36 3.63 10.51
N PHE A 36 -2.41 2.74 9.53
CA PHE A 36 -3.66 2.38 8.85
C PHE A 36 -3.50 1.04 8.15
N CYS A 37 -4.61 0.54 7.61
CA CYS A 37 -4.63 -0.72 6.85
C CYS A 37 -5.20 -0.48 5.46
N LEU A 38 -4.80 -1.35 4.54
CA LEU A 38 -5.39 -1.44 3.21
C LEU A 38 -5.81 -2.88 2.97
N ARG A 39 -6.94 -3.05 2.29
CA ARG A 39 -7.36 -4.37 1.82
C ARG A 39 -6.69 -4.64 0.48
N CYS A 40 -6.07 -5.79 0.35
CA CYS A 40 -5.47 -6.20 -0.93
C CYS A 40 -6.59 -6.58 -1.90
N ASN A 41 -6.60 -5.96 -3.06
CA ASN A 41 -7.55 -6.28 -4.12
C ASN A 41 -6.80 -6.91 -5.28
N GLY A 42 -7.23 -8.10 -5.68
CA GLY A 42 -6.63 -8.81 -6.79
C GLY A 42 -5.43 -9.66 -6.40
N ASP A 43 -4.72 -10.13 -7.40
CA ASP A 43 -3.65 -11.12 -7.25
C ASP A 43 -2.26 -10.61 -7.60
N SER A 44 -2.08 -9.29 -7.69
CA SER A 44 -0.80 -8.73 -8.12
C SER A 44 0.34 -8.92 -7.12
N MET A 45 0.02 -9.32 -5.88
CA MET A 45 1.02 -9.47 -4.82
C MET A 45 1.10 -10.90 -4.27
N VAL A 46 0.57 -11.88 -4.97
CA VAL A 46 0.54 -13.26 -4.47
C VAL A 46 1.93 -13.88 -4.32
N GLY A 47 2.92 -13.42 -5.09
CA GLY A 47 4.30 -13.86 -4.93
C GLY A 47 4.92 -13.43 -3.59
N ALA A 48 4.37 -12.41 -2.96
CA ALA A 48 4.75 -11.98 -1.61
C ALA A 48 3.83 -12.59 -0.56
N ARG A 49 2.97 -13.52 -0.93
CA ARG A 49 2.00 -14.23 -0.11
C ARG A 49 0.83 -13.35 0.35
N ILE A 50 0.66 -12.20 -0.25
CA ILE A 50 -0.48 -11.31 0.03
C ILE A 50 -1.56 -11.62 -0.99
N LYS A 51 -2.69 -12.15 -0.49
CA LYS A 51 -3.80 -12.61 -1.34
C LYS A 51 -4.92 -11.58 -1.41
N ASP A 52 -5.78 -11.74 -2.40
CA ASP A 52 -7.00 -10.95 -2.48
C ASP A 52 -7.79 -11.06 -1.16
N GLY A 53 -8.21 -9.92 -0.63
CA GLY A 53 -8.95 -9.86 0.62
C GLY A 53 -8.11 -9.75 1.88
N ASP A 54 -6.80 -9.95 1.79
CA ASP A 54 -5.94 -9.79 2.94
C ASP A 54 -5.93 -8.33 3.41
N VAL A 55 -5.74 -8.13 4.71
CA VAL A 55 -5.61 -6.80 5.29
C VAL A 55 -4.14 -6.54 5.60
N VAL A 56 -3.62 -5.47 5.03
CA VAL A 56 -2.20 -5.14 5.12
C VAL A 56 -2.03 -3.91 6.02
N PHE A 57 -1.16 -4.05 7.01
CA PHE A 57 -0.85 -2.97 7.96
C PHE A 57 0.24 -2.08 7.38
N ILE A 58 -0.01 -0.78 7.38
CA ILE A 58 0.85 0.21 6.73
C ILE A 58 1.34 1.22 7.77
N ARG A 59 2.65 1.43 7.80
CA ARG A 59 3.25 2.53 8.56
C ARG A 59 3.32 3.74 7.64
N GLN A 60 2.69 4.82 8.06
CA GLN A 60 2.62 6.03 7.24
C GLN A 60 4.00 6.69 7.14
N GLN A 61 4.51 6.79 5.94
CA GLN A 61 5.78 7.45 5.66
C GLN A 61 5.84 7.80 4.17
N PRO A 62 6.51 8.90 3.81
CA PRO A 62 6.54 9.35 2.42
C PRO A 62 7.58 8.64 1.56
N GLU A 63 8.47 7.87 2.16
CA GLU A 63 9.55 7.20 1.45
C GLU A 63 9.73 5.78 1.97
N VAL A 64 10.22 4.90 1.09
CA VAL A 64 10.58 3.53 1.44
C VAL A 64 11.95 3.22 0.84
N GLU A 65 12.58 2.16 1.34
CA GLU A 65 13.85 1.69 0.79
C GLU A 65 13.62 0.73 -0.36
N ASN A 66 14.63 0.60 -1.20
CA ASN A 66 14.59 -0.31 -2.35
C ASN A 66 14.22 -1.72 -1.92
N GLY A 67 13.26 -2.30 -2.62
CA GLY A 67 12.81 -3.66 -2.37
C GLY A 67 11.72 -3.79 -1.33
N GLU A 68 11.33 -2.70 -0.69
CA GLU A 68 10.22 -2.75 0.27
C GLU A 68 8.87 -2.69 -0.44
N ILE A 69 7.86 -3.31 0.17
CA ILE A 69 6.50 -3.22 -0.33
C ILE A 69 5.87 -1.97 0.28
N ALA A 70 5.33 -1.13 -0.59
CA ALA A 70 4.76 0.14 -0.21
C ALA A 70 3.30 0.23 -0.62
N ALA A 71 2.58 1.07 0.12
CA ALA A 71 1.28 1.56 -0.31
C ALA A 71 1.52 2.80 -1.15
N VAL A 72 0.99 2.79 -2.36
CA VAL A 72 1.21 3.85 -3.35
C VAL A 72 -0.14 4.30 -3.89
N ILE A 73 -0.32 5.61 -4.03
CA ILE A 73 -1.52 6.14 -4.67
C ILE A 73 -1.21 6.42 -6.13
N ILE A 74 -2.01 5.82 -7.00
CA ILE A 74 -1.96 6.02 -8.44
C ILE A 74 -3.39 6.29 -8.89
N ASP A 75 -3.65 7.44 -9.53
CA ASP A 75 -4.98 7.79 -10.02
C ASP A 75 -6.06 7.65 -8.94
N ASP A 76 -5.80 8.22 -7.76
CA ASP A 76 -6.71 8.22 -6.61
C ASP A 76 -7.00 6.84 -6.01
N GLU A 77 -6.25 5.82 -6.40
CA GLU A 77 -6.39 4.49 -5.81
C GLU A 77 -5.11 4.10 -5.06
N ALA A 78 -5.29 3.50 -3.89
CA ALA A 78 -4.18 2.95 -3.12
C ALA A 78 -3.93 1.52 -3.59
N THR A 79 -2.68 1.21 -3.86
CA THR A 79 -2.27 -0.12 -4.28
C THR A 79 -0.99 -0.52 -3.55
N LEU A 80 -0.69 -1.81 -3.54
CA LEU A 80 0.52 -2.35 -2.95
C LEU A 80 1.46 -2.79 -4.06
N LYS A 81 2.70 -2.36 -4.00
CA LYS A 81 3.73 -2.76 -4.97
C LYS A 81 5.08 -2.78 -4.28
N ARG A 82 5.98 -3.62 -4.79
CA ARG A 82 7.38 -3.56 -4.37
C ARG A 82 8.04 -2.39 -5.11
N VAL A 83 8.79 -1.58 -4.38
CA VAL A 83 9.29 -0.31 -4.91
C VAL A 83 10.80 -0.39 -5.11
N TYR A 84 11.27 0.07 -6.27
CA TYR A 84 12.68 0.24 -6.57
C TYR A 84 12.92 1.66 -7.04
N LEU A 85 13.89 2.32 -6.41
CA LEU A 85 14.18 3.75 -6.63
C LEU A 85 15.54 3.93 -7.29
N SER A 86 15.60 4.84 -8.24
CA SER A 86 16.83 5.37 -8.83
C SER A 86 16.75 6.89 -8.76
N ALA A 87 17.80 7.60 -9.23
CA ALA A 87 17.89 9.04 -9.10
C ALA A 87 16.67 9.79 -9.67
N ASP A 88 16.12 9.33 -10.80
CA ASP A 88 15.01 10.01 -11.47
C ASP A 88 13.91 9.04 -11.89
N LYS A 89 13.86 7.86 -11.28
CA LYS A 89 12.97 6.79 -11.72
C LYS A 89 12.44 5.99 -10.52
N ILE A 90 11.17 5.62 -10.59
CA ILE A 90 10.54 4.68 -9.67
C ILE A 90 9.99 3.52 -10.48
N ILE A 91 10.30 2.30 -10.03
CA ILE A 91 9.71 1.08 -10.57
C ILE A 91 8.78 0.51 -9.51
N LEU A 92 7.52 0.32 -9.86
CA LEU A 92 6.52 -0.32 -9.03
C LEU A 92 6.33 -1.74 -9.55
N GLN A 93 6.85 -2.71 -8.80
CA GLN A 93 6.92 -4.09 -9.23
C GLN A 93 5.81 -4.92 -8.59
N PRO A 94 4.89 -5.47 -9.39
CA PRO A 94 3.96 -6.48 -8.89
C PRO A 94 4.72 -7.75 -8.52
N GLU A 95 4.23 -8.47 -7.52
CA GLU A 95 4.78 -9.77 -7.15
C GLU A 95 3.96 -10.87 -7.81
N ASN A 96 3.87 -10.81 -9.14
CA ASN A 96 3.16 -11.77 -9.96
C ASN A 96 3.65 -11.64 -11.40
N PRO A 97 4.24 -12.69 -11.98
CA PRO A 97 4.79 -12.60 -13.36
C PRO A 97 3.75 -12.31 -14.44
N ARG A 98 2.46 -12.42 -14.14
CA ARG A 98 1.39 -12.09 -15.09
C ARG A 98 1.27 -10.60 -15.34
N TYR A 99 1.82 -9.77 -14.47
CA TYR A 99 1.71 -8.31 -14.56
C TYR A 99 3.06 -7.67 -14.80
N GLU A 100 3.06 -6.63 -15.61
CA GLU A 100 4.26 -5.89 -15.92
C GLU A 100 4.53 -4.81 -14.87
N PRO A 101 5.79 -4.45 -14.62
CA PRO A 101 6.09 -3.35 -13.72
C PRO A 101 5.66 -2.02 -14.31
N PHE A 102 5.30 -1.08 -13.43
CA PHE A 102 5.04 0.30 -13.82
C PHE A 102 6.33 1.10 -13.60
N VAL A 103 6.74 1.86 -14.61
CA VAL A 103 7.95 2.67 -14.54
C VAL A 103 7.58 4.14 -14.72
N TYR A 104 7.99 4.96 -13.76
CA TYR A 104 7.74 6.41 -13.77
C TYR A 104 9.08 7.12 -13.76
N VAL A 105 9.28 8.05 -14.71
CA VAL A 105 10.53 8.80 -14.86
C VAL A 105 10.27 10.29 -14.95
N GLY A 106 11.18 11.07 -14.39
CA GLY A 106 11.15 12.52 -14.50
C GLY A 106 9.87 13.14 -13.97
N GLU A 107 9.16 13.87 -14.82
CA GLU A 107 7.93 14.55 -14.44
C GLU A 107 6.80 13.57 -14.10
N GLU A 108 6.86 12.33 -14.59
CA GLU A 108 5.87 11.32 -14.27
C GLU A 108 5.86 10.95 -12.79
N LEU A 109 6.95 11.21 -12.07
CA LEU A 109 7.03 10.93 -10.64
C LEU A 109 5.96 11.67 -9.84
N SER A 110 5.46 12.80 -10.36
CA SER A 110 4.39 13.54 -9.70
C SER A 110 3.03 12.86 -9.79
N GLN A 111 2.90 11.83 -10.64
CA GLN A 111 1.65 11.10 -10.83
C GLN A 111 1.39 10.06 -9.74
N ILE A 112 2.41 9.76 -8.95
CA ILE A 112 2.30 8.75 -7.89
C ILE A 112 2.72 9.34 -6.56
N ARG A 113 2.23 8.73 -5.48
CA ARG A 113 2.59 9.15 -4.13
C ARG A 113 2.73 7.93 -3.25
N ILE A 114 3.90 7.77 -2.63
CA ILE A 114 4.10 6.74 -1.61
C ILE A 114 3.46 7.25 -0.32
N ILE A 115 2.59 6.45 0.27
CA ILE A 115 1.91 6.83 1.51
C ILE A 115 2.36 6.02 2.71
N GLY A 116 3.07 4.92 2.51
CA GLY A 116 3.59 4.16 3.63
C GLY A 116 4.25 2.87 3.23
N LYS A 117 4.79 2.21 4.25
CA LYS A 117 5.48 0.93 4.13
C LYS A 117 4.59 -0.18 4.67
N ALA A 118 4.45 -1.27 3.94
CA ALA A 118 3.75 -2.46 4.42
C ALA A 118 4.62 -3.16 5.46
N VAL A 119 4.09 -3.37 6.66
CA VAL A 119 4.86 -3.95 7.76
C VAL A 119 4.35 -5.31 8.20
N ALA A 120 3.10 -5.64 7.93
CA ALA A 120 2.50 -6.92 8.30
C ALA A 120 1.20 -7.10 7.55
N PHE A 121 0.67 -8.31 7.52
CA PHE A 121 -0.66 -8.53 6.96
C PHE A 121 -1.35 -9.69 7.66
N ILE A 122 -2.68 -9.67 7.59
CA ILE A 122 -3.51 -10.76 8.09
C ILE A 122 -4.18 -11.42 6.90
N SER A 123 -4.10 -12.73 6.85
CA SER A 123 -4.72 -13.54 5.82
C SER A 123 -5.61 -14.57 6.48
N TRP A 124 -6.81 -14.75 5.94
CA TRP A 124 -7.74 -15.73 6.51
C TRP A 124 -7.63 -17.06 5.81
N VAL A 125 -7.88 -18.11 6.58
CA VAL A 125 -7.93 -19.47 6.04
C VAL A 125 -9.20 -19.61 5.21
N GLU A 126 -9.05 -20.15 4.03
CA GLU A 126 -10.19 -20.38 3.13
C GLU A 126 -10.78 -21.78 3.29
#